data_299045a1f2f17c1746f0c59c4245346c
#
_entry.id   299045a1f2f17c1746f0c59c4245346c
#
_cell.length_a   1.000
_cell.length_b   1.000
_cell.length_c   1.000
_cell.angle_alpha   90.00
_cell.angle_beta   90.00
_cell.angle_gamma   90.00
#
_symmetry.space_group_name_H-M   'P 1'
#
loop_
_entity.id
_entity.type
_entity.pdbx_description
1 polymer ?
#
loop_
_entity_poly.entity_id
_entity_poly.type
_entity_poly.pdbx_seq_one_letter_code
_entity_poly.pdbx_strand_id
1 'polypeptide(L)'
;MLFADKLKELREGKQLLQRQLASALEIDTPMYSRIERGERKAKREQVVLLAKLLGANEKELLQLWLADKVYDVLAAEENCADGVINMIAENIREYGK
;
A
#
# COMPACT_ATOMS: atom_id res chain seq x y z
N MET A 1 -3.92 -5.21 -6.74
CA MET A 1 -3.34 -4.72 -5.46
C MET A 1 -3.65 -3.26 -5.30
N LEU A 2 -4.31 -2.91 -4.22
CA LEU A 2 -4.82 -1.56 -4.01
C LEU A 2 -3.71 -0.50 -3.97
N PHE A 3 -2.67 -0.77 -3.18
CA PHE A 3 -1.57 0.18 -3.03
C PHE A 3 -0.77 0.35 -4.33
N ALA A 4 -0.41 -0.76 -4.96
CA ALA A 4 0.41 -0.73 -6.18
C ALA A 4 -0.28 0.02 -7.31
N ASP A 5 -1.57 -0.22 -7.51
CA ASP A 5 -2.34 0.44 -8.56
C ASP A 5 -2.44 1.95 -8.30
N LYS A 6 -2.68 2.33 -7.05
CA LYS A 6 -2.74 3.75 -6.67
C LYS A 6 -1.39 4.43 -6.84
N LEU A 7 -0.31 3.74 -6.47
CA LEU A 7 1.05 4.25 -6.62
C LEU A 7 1.36 4.57 -8.08
N LYS A 8 1.06 3.63 -8.97
CA LYS A 8 1.27 3.82 -10.41
C LYS A 8 0.46 4.99 -10.94
N GLU A 9 -0.82 5.06 -10.56
CA GLU A 9 -1.70 6.15 -10.95
C GLU A 9 -1.14 7.52 -10.55
N LEU A 10 -0.68 7.64 -9.31
CA LEU A 10 -0.11 8.89 -8.79
C LEU A 10 1.17 9.27 -9.52
N ARG A 11 2.05 8.29 -9.75
CA ARG A 11 3.30 8.53 -10.47
C ARG A 11 3.03 9.01 -11.89
N GLU A 12 2.17 8.30 -12.62
CA GLU A 12 1.84 8.64 -14.00
C GLU A 12 1.13 10.00 -14.08
N GLY A 13 0.26 10.29 -13.12
CA GLY A 13 -0.43 11.58 -13.04
C GLY A 13 0.51 12.76 -12.88
N LYS A 14 1.69 12.55 -12.28
CA LYS A 14 2.71 13.58 -12.15
C LYS A 14 3.78 13.49 -13.24
N GLN A 15 3.61 12.57 -14.18
CA GLN A 15 4.56 12.36 -15.28
C GLN A 15 5.97 12.04 -14.80
N LEU A 16 6.07 11.32 -13.68
CA LEU A 16 7.35 10.91 -13.13
C LEU A 16 7.73 9.54 -13.66
N LEU A 17 9.05 9.31 -13.76
CA LEU A 17 9.59 8.02 -14.19
C LEU A 17 9.82 7.13 -12.97
N GLN A 18 9.72 5.81 -13.16
CA GLN A 18 10.00 4.86 -12.08
C GLN A 18 11.39 5.07 -11.46
N ARG A 19 12.40 5.36 -12.29
CA ARG A 19 13.77 5.58 -11.81
C ARG A 19 13.88 6.76 -10.85
N GLN A 20 13.03 7.77 -11.02
CA GLN A 20 13.06 8.93 -10.14
C GLN A 20 12.58 8.59 -8.73
N LEU A 21 11.52 7.78 -8.64
CA LEU A 21 11.02 7.32 -7.35
C LEU A 21 11.96 6.29 -6.72
N ALA A 22 12.52 5.39 -7.55
CA ALA A 22 13.50 4.41 -7.08
C ALA A 22 14.70 5.11 -6.44
N SER A 23 15.22 6.13 -7.12
CA SER A 23 16.36 6.91 -6.62
C SER A 23 16.03 7.57 -5.27
N ALA A 24 14.86 8.18 -5.17
CA ALA A 24 14.43 8.83 -3.93
C ALA A 24 14.29 7.84 -2.77
N LEU A 25 13.90 6.60 -3.06
CA LEU A 25 13.79 5.53 -2.06
C LEU A 25 15.11 4.81 -1.81
N GLU A 26 16.16 5.16 -2.56
CA GLU A 26 17.48 4.53 -2.47
C GLU A 26 17.44 3.02 -2.78
N ILE A 27 16.61 2.64 -3.77
CA ILE A 27 16.51 1.27 -4.27
C ILE A 27 16.73 1.29 -5.79
N ASP A 28 17.00 0.12 -6.37
CA ASP A 28 17.15 0.04 -7.81
C ASP A 28 15.79 0.08 -8.52
N THR A 29 15.81 0.43 -9.80
CA THR A 29 14.60 0.56 -10.60
C THR A 29 13.82 -0.77 -10.72
N PRO A 30 14.48 -1.93 -10.92
CA PRO A 30 13.77 -3.20 -10.94
C PRO A 30 13.02 -3.49 -9.65
N MET A 31 13.60 -3.19 -8.50
CA MET A 31 12.93 -3.35 -7.21
C MET A 31 11.69 -2.45 -7.12
N TYR A 32 11.83 -1.18 -7.51
CA TYR A 32 10.70 -0.26 -7.53
C TYR A 32 9.59 -0.77 -8.46
N SER A 33 9.97 -1.25 -9.64
CA SER A 33 9.02 -1.79 -10.61
C SER A 33 8.20 -2.94 -10.01
N ARG A 34 8.85 -3.81 -9.24
CA ARG A 34 8.17 -4.92 -8.56
C ARG A 34 7.15 -4.42 -7.53
N ILE A 35 7.49 -3.35 -6.82
CA ILE A 35 6.56 -2.74 -5.87
C ILE A 35 5.32 -2.24 -6.60
N GLU A 36 5.51 -1.56 -7.73
CA GLU A 36 4.42 -1.00 -8.52
C GLU A 36 3.56 -2.07 -9.20
N ARG A 37 4.11 -3.26 -9.43
CA ARG A 37 3.36 -4.41 -9.97
C ARG A 37 2.69 -5.26 -8.87
N GLY A 38 2.91 -4.91 -7.61
CA GLY A 38 2.35 -5.68 -6.51
C GLY A 38 3.11 -6.97 -6.20
N GLU A 39 4.28 -7.17 -6.81
CA GLU A 39 5.09 -8.37 -6.62
C GLU A 39 5.98 -8.30 -5.38
N ARG A 40 6.18 -7.10 -4.85
CA ARG A 40 6.97 -6.88 -3.65
C ARG A 40 6.29 -5.83 -2.79
N LYS A 41 6.22 -6.08 -1.49
CA LYS A 41 5.64 -5.14 -0.54
C LYS A 41 6.61 -3.99 -0.25
N ALA A 42 6.11 -2.77 -0.28
CA ALA A 42 6.88 -1.63 0.20
C ALA A 42 6.96 -1.69 1.73
N LYS A 43 8.00 -1.09 2.28
CA LYS A 43 8.12 -0.91 3.74
C LYS A 43 7.30 0.31 4.14
N ARG A 44 6.89 0.35 5.41
CA ARG A 44 6.06 1.45 5.90
C ARG A 44 6.70 2.82 5.64
N GLU A 45 7.99 2.96 5.94
CA GLU A 45 8.71 4.22 5.73
C GLU A 45 8.81 4.61 4.25
N GLN A 46 8.82 3.62 3.35
CA GLN A 46 8.78 3.88 1.91
C GLN A 46 7.42 4.45 1.50
N VAL A 47 6.34 3.93 2.07
CA VAL A 47 4.98 4.44 1.79
C VAL A 47 4.87 5.90 2.23
N VAL A 48 5.38 6.22 3.41
CA VAL A 48 5.37 7.59 3.94
C VAL A 48 6.15 8.53 3.02
N LEU A 49 7.33 8.12 2.60
CA LEU A 49 8.15 8.93 1.70
C LEU A 49 7.50 9.11 0.33
N LEU A 50 6.92 8.04 -0.22
CA LEU A 50 6.20 8.11 -1.50
C LEU A 50 5.02 9.08 -1.42
N ALA A 51 4.30 9.10 -0.30
CA ALA A 51 3.20 10.05 -0.12
C ALA A 51 3.70 11.49 -0.23
N LYS A 52 4.84 11.78 0.40
CA LYS A 52 5.45 13.12 0.33
C LYS A 52 5.89 13.46 -1.08
N LEU A 53 6.57 12.54 -1.74
CA LEU A 53 7.09 12.76 -3.10
C LEU A 53 5.98 12.97 -4.11
N LEU A 54 4.86 12.29 -3.93
CA LEU A 54 3.73 12.33 -4.86
C LEU A 54 2.66 13.35 -4.44
N GLY A 55 2.84 14.04 -3.32
CA GLY A 55 1.85 14.98 -2.83
C GLY A 55 0.53 14.30 -2.48
N ALA A 56 0.59 13.04 -2.07
CA ALA A 56 -0.58 12.24 -1.75
C ALA A 56 -0.85 12.24 -0.24
N ASN A 57 -2.07 11.89 0.13
CA ASN A 57 -2.44 11.78 1.53
C ASN A 57 -1.77 10.53 2.13
N GLU A 58 -0.91 10.75 3.13
CA GLU A 58 -0.17 9.67 3.77
C GLU A 58 -1.10 8.61 4.38
N LYS A 59 -2.15 9.05 5.08
CA LYS A 59 -3.10 8.15 5.72
C LYS A 59 -3.80 7.25 4.70
N GLU A 60 -4.22 7.81 3.58
CA GLU A 60 -4.87 7.04 2.52
C GLU A 60 -3.94 5.99 1.93
N LEU A 61 -2.69 6.37 1.65
CA LEU A 61 -1.72 5.41 1.12
C LEU A 61 -1.41 4.30 2.12
N LEU A 62 -1.27 4.64 3.40
CA LEU A 62 -1.05 3.64 4.45
C LEU A 62 -2.27 2.71 4.58
N GLN A 63 -3.48 3.24 4.46
CA GLN A 63 -4.69 2.42 4.50
C GLN A 63 -4.72 1.40 3.37
N LEU A 64 -4.37 1.82 2.15
CA LEU A 64 -4.32 0.91 1.00
C LEU A 64 -3.25 -0.18 1.20
N TRP A 65 -2.09 0.23 1.69
CA TRP A 65 -0.98 -0.67 1.96
C TRP A 65 -1.34 -1.71 3.02
N LEU A 66 -1.98 -1.27 4.11
CA LEU A 66 -2.43 -2.18 5.18
C LEU A 66 -3.57 -3.09 4.70
N ALA A 67 -4.49 -2.56 3.90
CA ALA A 67 -5.58 -3.36 3.36
C ALA A 67 -5.06 -4.51 2.51
N ASP A 68 -4.02 -4.28 1.71
CA ASP A 68 -3.39 -5.35 0.93
C ASP A 68 -2.79 -6.43 1.83
N LYS A 69 -2.17 -6.04 2.94
CA LYS A 69 -1.60 -7.01 3.90
C LYS A 69 -2.69 -7.86 4.56
N VAL A 70 -3.79 -7.23 4.96
CA VAL A 70 -4.92 -7.94 5.55
C VAL A 70 -5.54 -8.88 4.52
N TYR A 71 -5.70 -8.40 3.29
CA TYR A 71 -6.22 -9.23 2.19
C TYR A 71 -5.35 -10.47 1.99
N ASP A 72 -4.03 -10.31 1.98
CA ASP A 72 -3.12 -11.45 1.77
C ASP A 72 -3.27 -12.51 2.87
N VAL A 73 -3.50 -12.08 4.11
CA VAL A 73 -3.74 -13.01 5.21
C VAL A 73 -5.05 -13.78 5.01
N LEU A 74 -6.08 -13.12 4.50
CA LEU A 74 -7.41 -13.70 4.36
C LEU A 74 -7.66 -14.40 3.03
N ALA A 75 -6.80 -14.23 2.04
CA ALA A 75 -7.03 -14.70 0.68
C ALA A 75 -7.27 -16.20 0.58
N ALA A 76 -6.64 -17.00 1.44
CA ALA A 76 -6.80 -18.44 1.47
C ALA A 76 -7.98 -18.90 2.36
N GLU A 77 -8.67 -17.96 3.03
CA GLU A 77 -9.70 -18.25 4.01
C GLU A 77 -11.04 -17.61 3.61
N GLU A 78 -11.46 -17.83 2.37
CA GLU A 78 -12.67 -17.20 1.81
C GLU A 78 -13.91 -17.40 2.65
N ASN A 79 -14.06 -18.58 3.26
CA ASN A 79 -15.27 -18.93 4.00
C ASN A 79 -15.44 -18.17 5.31
N CYS A 80 -14.36 -17.62 5.87
CA CYS A 80 -14.43 -16.91 7.14
C CYS A 80 -13.93 -15.47 7.09
N ALA A 81 -13.52 -15.00 5.91
CA ALA A 81 -12.94 -13.65 5.76
C ALA A 81 -13.87 -12.55 6.26
N ASP A 82 -15.17 -12.61 5.89
CA ASP A 82 -16.15 -11.60 6.31
C ASP A 82 -16.29 -11.55 7.83
N GLY A 83 -16.37 -12.73 8.46
CA GLY A 83 -16.47 -12.82 9.92
C GLY A 83 -15.24 -12.23 10.61
N VAL A 84 -14.06 -12.51 10.08
CA VAL A 84 -12.80 -11.98 10.63
C VAL A 84 -12.77 -10.47 10.51
N ILE A 85 -13.13 -9.92 9.35
CA ILE A 85 -13.17 -8.49 9.13
C ILE A 85 -14.13 -7.80 10.11
N ASN A 86 -15.33 -8.39 10.30
CA ASN A 86 -16.31 -7.85 11.20
C ASN A 86 -15.82 -7.84 12.65
N MET A 87 -15.15 -8.92 13.09
CA MET A 87 -14.57 -8.98 14.43
C MET A 87 -13.53 -7.91 14.66
N ILE A 88 -12.66 -7.67 13.68
CA ILE A 88 -11.65 -6.64 13.75
C ILE A 88 -12.28 -5.26 13.83
N ALA A 89 -13.29 -5.00 12.98
CA ALA A 89 -13.98 -3.72 12.95
C ALA A 89 -14.66 -3.42 14.28
N GLU A 90 -15.34 -4.40 14.86
CA GLU A 90 -15.99 -4.25 16.17
C GLU A 90 -14.97 -3.97 17.27
N ASN A 91 -13.86 -4.72 17.27
CA ASN A 91 -12.80 -4.56 18.25
C ASN A 91 -12.21 -3.15 18.19
N ILE A 92 -11.93 -2.64 17.00
CA ILE A 92 -11.39 -1.29 16.82
C ILE A 92 -12.38 -0.25 17.29
N ARG A 93 -13.68 -0.40 16.99
CA ARG A 93 -14.72 0.53 17.44
C ARG A 93 -14.80 0.57 18.95
N GLU A 94 -14.68 -0.58 19.60
CA GLU A 94 -14.77 -0.70 21.06
C GLU A 94 -13.56 -0.09 21.76
N TYR A 95 -12.36 -0.34 21.26
CA TYR A 95 -11.11 0.09 21.90
C TYR A 95 -10.51 1.37 21.28
N GLY A 96 -11.02 1.82 20.14
CA GLY A 96 -10.51 2.98 19.44
C GLY A 96 -11.16 4.31 19.83
N LYS A 97 -11.99 4.32 20.85
CA LYS A 97 -12.70 5.51 21.30
C LYS A 97 -11.85 6.38 22.22
#